data_25fc709b9fc11e16a5426177b1865a36
#
_entry.id   25fc709b9fc11e16a5426177b1865a36
#
_cell.length_a   1.000
_cell.length_b   1.000
_cell.length_c   1.000
_cell.angle_alpha   90.00
_cell.angle_beta   90.00
_cell.angle_gamma   90.00
#
_symmetry.space_group_name_H-M   'P 1'
#
loop_
_entity.id
_entity.type
_entity.pdbx_description
1 polymer ?
#
loop_
_entity_poly.entity_id
_entity_poly.type
_entity_poly.pdbx_seq_one_letter_code
_entity_poly.pdbx_strand_id
1 'polypeptide(L)'
;TAKTEQDLIRRYREIALHPECDMAIEDIVNEAITSNENKQSVKVVTDQLQYSSKIKQTIEQEFSEVLRMLQFNTRGHDLFRRWYVDGRIFFQKVIDAENPKNGITELKYLDPRKIKKIREVRKRRPEGMVSPTNINIADETVEYFVYNERGIQGSAAIQGIKIAPDTIAYC
;
A
#
# COMPACT_ATOMS: atom_id res chain seq x y z
N THR A 1 -21.07 -16.74 -0.10
CA THR A 1 -19.87 -16.66 -0.97
C THR A 1 -19.44 -15.21 -1.05
N ALA A 2 -18.16 -14.89 -0.79
CA ALA A 2 -17.63 -13.53 -0.93
C ALA A 2 -17.66 -13.14 -2.41
N LYS A 3 -18.26 -12.01 -2.73
CA LYS A 3 -18.39 -11.51 -4.12
C LYS A 3 -17.37 -10.43 -4.46
N THR A 4 -16.80 -9.76 -3.45
CA THR A 4 -15.84 -8.67 -3.61
C THR A 4 -14.63 -8.85 -2.71
N GLU A 5 -13.53 -8.15 -3.02
CA GLU A 5 -12.34 -8.11 -2.16
C GLU A 5 -12.66 -7.55 -0.77
N GLN A 6 -13.54 -6.57 -0.68
CA GLN A 6 -13.98 -5.96 0.58
C GLN A 6 -14.77 -6.96 1.44
N ASP A 7 -15.57 -7.83 0.81
CA ASP A 7 -16.27 -8.91 1.50
C ASP A 7 -15.28 -9.95 2.05
N LEU A 8 -14.20 -10.24 1.30
CA LEU A 8 -13.14 -11.14 1.77
C LEU A 8 -12.43 -10.56 2.99
N ILE A 9 -12.01 -9.29 2.94
CA ILE A 9 -11.35 -8.63 4.06
C ILE A 9 -12.25 -8.64 5.31
N ARG A 10 -13.54 -8.36 5.14
CA ARG A 10 -14.49 -8.43 6.27
C ARG A 10 -14.52 -9.82 6.91
N ARG A 11 -14.61 -10.86 6.09
CA ARG A 11 -14.61 -12.25 6.57
C ARG A 11 -13.30 -12.62 7.24
N TYR A 12 -12.16 -12.22 6.70
CA TYR A 12 -10.86 -12.48 7.32
C TYR A 12 -10.77 -11.82 8.70
N ARG A 13 -11.25 -10.58 8.83
CA ARG A 13 -11.32 -9.89 10.13
C ARG A 13 -12.28 -10.57 11.10
N GLU A 14 -13.44 -11.08 10.62
CA GLU A 14 -14.38 -11.86 11.44
C GLU A 14 -13.75 -13.17 11.92
N ILE A 15 -13.06 -13.90 11.05
CA ILE A 15 -12.36 -15.15 11.40
C ILE A 15 -11.22 -14.87 12.39
N ALA A 16 -10.47 -13.80 12.20
CA ALA A 16 -9.38 -13.40 13.09
C ALA A 16 -9.82 -13.05 14.52
N LEU A 17 -11.13 -12.88 14.77
CA LEU A 17 -11.70 -12.69 16.11
C LEU A 17 -12.01 -14.01 16.84
N HIS A 18 -11.95 -15.16 16.16
CA HIS A 18 -12.10 -16.44 16.83
C HIS A 18 -10.84 -16.75 17.67
N PRO A 19 -11.01 -17.20 18.92
CA PRO A 19 -9.89 -17.34 19.86
C PRO A 19 -8.72 -18.18 19.33
N GLU A 20 -9.01 -19.30 18.65
CA GLU A 20 -7.97 -20.17 18.10
C GLU A 20 -7.19 -19.49 16.96
N CYS A 21 -7.90 -18.73 16.11
CA CYS A 21 -7.27 -17.98 15.02
C CYS A 21 -6.50 -16.79 15.55
N ASP A 22 -7.05 -16.08 16.52
CA ASP A 22 -6.41 -14.92 17.15
C ASP A 22 -5.09 -15.31 17.82
N MET A 23 -5.09 -16.40 18.61
CA MET A 23 -3.85 -16.93 19.22
C MET A 23 -2.80 -17.28 18.16
N ALA A 24 -3.17 -17.99 17.10
CA ALA A 24 -2.25 -18.36 16.04
C ALA A 24 -1.69 -17.14 15.30
N ILE A 25 -2.52 -16.12 15.07
CA ILE A 25 -2.09 -14.85 14.45
C ILE A 25 -1.12 -14.12 15.37
N GLU A 26 -1.42 -14.02 16.67
CA GLU A 26 -0.54 -13.37 17.65
C GLU A 26 0.81 -14.07 17.74
N ASP A 27 0.87 -15.39 17.73
CA ASP A 27 2.12 -16.14 17.72
C ASP A 27 2.96 -15.79 16.48
N ILE A 28 2.34 -15.77 15.30
CA ILE A 28 3.02 -15.40 14.04
C ILE A 28 3.52 -13.95 14.08
N VAL A 29 2.71 -13.03 14.59
CA VAL A 29 3.08 -11.60 14.67
C VAL A 29 4.21 -11.40 15.67
N ASN A 30 4.17 -12.07 16.82
CA ASN A 30 5.21 -12.00 17.84
C ASN A 30 6.56 -12.56 17.35
N GLU A 31 6.53 -13.63 16.55
CA GLU A 31 7.74 -14.17 15.92
C GLU A 31 8.30 -13.25 14.83
N ALA A 32 7.42 -12.62 14.04
CA ALA A 32 7.84 -11.75 12.94
C ALA A 32 8.35 -10.38 13.43
N ILE A 33 7.70 -9.81 14.44
CA ILE A 33 8.02 -8.49 15.00
C ILE A 33 8.53 -8.66 16.42
N THR A 34 9.78 -9.07 16.54
CA THR A 34 10.43 -9.18 17.86
C THR A 34 10.87 -7.80 18.32
N SER A 35 10.28 -7.30 19.38
CA SER A 35 10.75 -6.09 20.08
C SER A 35 11.72 -6.47 21.19
N ASN A 36 13.01 -6.32 20.96
CA ASN A 36 13.99 -6.27 22.05
C ASN A 36 14.23 -4.79 22.38
N GLU A 37 14.30 -4.46 23.68
CA GLU A 37 14.46 -3.09 24.20
C GLU A 37 15.62 -2.28 23.57
N ASN A 38 16.59 -2.97 22.92
CA ASN A 38 17.78 -2.36 22.32
C ASN A 38 17.98 -2.69 20.83
N LYS A 39 17.03 -3.33 20.13
CA LYS A 39 17.18 -3.68 18.72
C LYS A 39 15.96 -3.24 17.93
N GLN A 40 16.20 -2.53 16.83
CA GLN A 40 15.18 -2.30 15.82
C GLN A 40 14.70 -3.65 15.26
N SER A 41 13.38 -3.86 15.24
CA SER A 41 12.78 -5.09 14.71
C SER A 41 13.09 -5.31 13.22
N VAL A 42 13.37 -4.22 12.51
CA VAL A 42 13.69 -4.22 11.08
C VAL A 42 14.90 -3.33 10.82
N LYS A 43 15.84 -3.82 10.02
CA LYS A 43 17.01 -3.05 9.57
C LYS A 43 17.28 -3.32 8.11
N VAL A 44 17.83 -2.33 7.42
CA VAL A 44 18.38 -2.53 6.08
C VAL A 44 19.81 -3.04 6.18
N VAL A 45 20.18 -4.02 5.35
CA VAL A 45 21.54 -4.58 5.29
C VAL A 45 22.17 -4.09 3.99
N THR A 46 23.19 -3.23 4.10
CA THR A 46 23.87 -2.60 2.96
C THR A 46 25.24 -3.20 2.66
N ASP A 47 25.70 -4.20 3.47
CA ASP A 47 27.06 -4.74 3.41
C ASP A 47 27.43 -5.32 2.04
N GLN A 48 26.48 -5.97 1.37
CA GLN A 48 26.69 -6.62 0.08
C GLN A 48 26.57 -5.66 -1.11
N LEU A 49 26.18 -4.41 -0.89
CA LEU A 49 26.05 -3.42 -1.96
C LEU A 49 27.43 -2.88 -2.36
N GLN A 50 27.70 -2.88 -3.68
CA GLN A 50 28.95 -2.33 -4.23
C GLN A 50 28.91 -0.82 -4.43
N TYR A 51 28.42 -0.08 -3.42
CA TYR A 51 28.35 1.37 -3.43
C TYR A 51 29.30 2.01 -2.40
N SER A 52 29.56 3.29 -2.58
CA SER A 52 30.38 4.06 -1.62
C SER A 52 29.70 4.09 -0.24
N SER A 53 30.51 4.24 0.81
CA SER A 53 30.04 4.36 2.21
C SER A 53 29.00 5.48 2.37
N LYS A 54 29.17 6.60 1.64
CA LYS A 54 28.23 7.71 1.67
C LYS A 54 26.83 7.30 1.15
N ILE A 55 26.76 6.52 0.06
CA ILE A 55 25.49 6.06 -0.50
C ILE A 55 24.82 5.08 0.48
N LYS A 56 25.60 4.16 1.07
CA LYS A 56 25.07 3.21 2.07
C LYS A 56 24.47 3.94 3.28
N GLN A 57 25.17 4.94 3.81
CA GLN A 57 24.66 5.78 4.90
C GLN A 57 23.36 6.51 4.52
N THR A 58 23.29 7.05 3.30
CA THR A 58 22.07 7.72 2.83
C THR A 58 20.90 6.73 2.78
N ILE A 59 21.10 5.52 2.27
CA ILE A 59 20.06 4.47 2.23
C ILE A 59 19.58 4.13 3.65
N GLU A 60 20.49 3.97 4.60
CA GLU A 60 20.17 3.68 6.00
C GLU A 60 19.41 4.82 6.67
N GLN A 61 19.78 6.07 6.40
CA GLN A 61 19.09 7.24 6.89
C GLN A 61 17.67 7.34 6.34
N GLU A 62 17.50 7.25 5.03
CA GLU A 62 16.17 7.29 4.39
C GLU A 62 15.27 6.16 4.87
N PHE A 63 15.81 4.94 5.05
CA PHE A 63 15.05 3.84 5.61
C PHE A 63 14.63 4.09 7.06
N SER A 64 15.50 4.68 7.86
CA SER A 64 15.18 5.07 9.24
C SER A 64 14.08 6.12 9.30
N GLU A 65 14.05 7.08 8.36
CA GLU A 65 12.97 8.06 8.25
C GLU A 65 11.63 7.40 7.90
N VAL A 66 11.62 6.41 6.99
CA VAL A 66 10.42 5.64 6.69
C VAL A 66 9.89 4.92 7.94
N LEU A 67 10.78 4.25 8.70
CA LEU A 67 10.38 3.59 9.95
C LEU A 67 9.85 4.58 10.99
N ARG A 68 10.43 5.78 11.06
CA ARG A 68 9.96 6.85 11.94
C ARG A 68 8.56 7.34 11.54
N MET A 69 8.31 7.58 10.24
CA MET A 69 6.99 7.99 9.73
C MET A 69 5.92 6.92 9.98
N LEU A 70 6.27 5.65 9.91
CA LEU A 70 5.38 4.52 10.24
C LEU A 70 5.21 4.35 11.75
N GLN A 71 6.03 5.01 12.58
CA GLN A 71 6.15 4.74 14.02
C GLN A 71 6.37 3.24 14.29
N PHE A 72 7.23 2.62 13.48
CA PHE A 72 7.32 1.16 13.42
C PHE A 72 7.72 0.53 14.74
N ASN A 73 8.53 1.19 15.55
CA ASN A 73 8.95 0.67 16.86
C ASN A 73 7.79 0.48 17.84
N THR A 74 6.73 1.29 17.70
CA THR A 74 5.55 1.25 18.59
C THR A 74 4.34 0.61 17.93
N ARG A 75 4.22 0.70 16.62
CA ARG A 75 3.07 0.24 15.84
C ARG A 75 3.36 -0.92 14.90
N GLY A 76 4.61 -1.38 14.84
CA GLY A 76 5.03 -2.44 13.91
C GLY A 76 4.23 -3.72 14.06
N HIS A 77 3.95 -4.12 15.30
CA HIS A 77 3.11 -5.27 15.63
C HIS A 77 1.68 -5.11 15.07
N ASP A 78 1.02 -3.98 15.32
CA ASP A 78 -0.33 -3.69 14.80
C ASP A 78 -0.34 -3.59 13.27
N LEU A 79 0.65 -2.95 12.66
CA LEU A 79 0.76 -2.82 11.20
C LEU A 79 0.95 -4.18 10.53
N PHE A 80 1.82 -5.02 11.08
CA PHE A 80 2.06 -6.37 10.56
C PHE A 80 0.82 -7.25 10.72
N ARG A 81 0.14 -7.21 11.88
CA ARG A 81 -1.10 -7.94 12.10
C ARG A 81 -2.19 -7.52 11.10
N ARG A 82 -2.37 -6.21 10.85
CA ARG A 82 -3.32 -5.71 9.85
C ARG A 82 -2.99 -6.22 8.45
N TRP A 83 -1.72 -6.14 8.05
CA TRP A 83 -1.28 -6.65 6.77
C TRP A 83 -1.52 -8.15 6.65
N TYR A 84 -1.21 -8.91 7.68
CA TYR A 84 -1.36 -10.37 7.70
C TYR A 84 -2.83 -10.80 7.59
N VAL A 85 -3.73 -10.16 8.34
CA VAL A 85 -5.17 -10.47 8.33
C VAL A 85 -5.85 -10.00 7.05
N ASP A 86 -5.57 -8.77 6.61
CA ASP A 86 -6.23 -8.18 5.44
C ASP A 86 -5.61 -8.64 4.11
N GLY A 87 -4.40 -9.22 4.14
CA GLY A 87 -3.63 -9.62 2.96
C GLY A 87 -3.12 -8.44 2.14
N ARG A 88 -3.25 -7.21 2.64
CA ARG A 88 -2.79 -5.97 2.00
C ARG A 88 -2.77 -4.81 2.98
N ILE A 89 -1.94 -3.83 2.69
CA ILE A 89 -1.86 -2.59 3.46
C ILE A 89 -1.66 -1.40 2.50
N PHE A 90 -2.29 -0.28 2.81
CA PHE A 90 -2.21 0.95 2.01
C PHE A 90 -1.82 2.13 2.87
N PHE A 91 -0.94 2.96 2.33
CA PHE A 91 -0.58 4.24 2.93
C PHE A 91 -0.68 5.35 1.89
N GLN A 92 -1.27 6.46 2.26
CA GLN A 92 -1.20 7.70 1.51
C GLN A 92 0.08 8.42 1.88
N LYS A 93 0.88 8.76 0.87
CA LYS A 93 2.06 9.61 1.00
C LYS A 93 1.60 11.07 1.06
N VAL A 94 1.82 11.73 2.19
CA VAL A 94 1.49 13.14 2.38
C VAL A 94 2.76 13.96 2.12
N ILE A 95 2.63 14.99 1.30
CA ILE A 95 3.70 15.93 0.95
C ILE A 95 3.21 17.33 1.34
N ASP A 96 4.08 18.13 1.93
CA ASP A 96 3.78 19.53 2.23
C ASP A 96 3.65 20.32 0.93
N ALA A 97 2.48 20.90 0.69
CA ALA A 97 2.21 21.67 -0.52
C ALA A 97 3.01 22.99 -0.58
N GLU A 98 3.36 23.55 0.59
CA GLU A 98 4.17 24.80 0.67
C GLU A 98 5.64 24.51 0.42
N ASN A 99 6.14 23.35 0.84
CA ASN A 99 7.52 22.94 0.74
C ASN A 99 7.69 21.52 0.16
N PRO A 100 7.31 21.26 -1.11
CA PRO A 100 7.35 19.93 -1.70
C PRO A 100 8.74 19.31 -1.80
N LYS A 101 9.80 20.13 -1.71
CA LYS A 101 11.19 19.68 -1.69
C LYS A 101 11.57 18.88 -0.45
N ASN A 102 10.80 19.00 0.62
CA ASN A 102 11.01 18.24 1.86
C ASN A 102 10.62 16.75 1.71
N GLY A 103 10.02 16.37 0.58
CA GLY A 103 9.61 15.00 0.31
C GLY A 103 8.36 14.59 1.09
N ILE A 104 8.28 13.30 1.44
CA ILE A 104 7.14 12.75 2.18
C ILE A 104 7.26 13.15 3.64
N THR A 105 6.22 13.78 4.17
CA THR A 105 6.17 14.22 5.58
C THR A 105 5.42 13.25 6.48
N GLU A 106 4.47 12.50 5.92
CA GLU A 106 3.65 11.55 6.68
C GLU A 106 3.22 10.36 5.79
N LEU A 107 3.10 9.19 6.40
CA LEU A 107 2.48 8.00 5.81
C LEU A 107 1.17 7.72 6.55
N LYS A 108 0.04 8.10 5.93
CA LYS A 108 -1.29 7.93 6.49
C LYS A 108 -1.88 6.58 6.09
N TYR A 109 -2.14 5.72 7.08
CA TYR A 109 -2.79 4.42 6.85
C TYR A 109 -4.20 4.61 6.28
N LEU A 110 -4.52 3.82 5.25
CA LEU A 110 -5.84 3.74 4.64
C LEU A 110 -6.44 2.34 4.83
N ASP A 111 -7.69 2.27 5.29
CA ASP A 111 -8.39 0.99 5.41
C ASP A 111 -8.58 0.35 4.01
N PRO A 112 -8.11 -0.89 3.79
CA PRO A 112 -8.24 -1.58 2.51
C PRO A 112 -9.69 -1.72 1.98
N ARG A 113 -10.68 -1.63 2.88
CA ARG A 113 -12.11 -1.63 2.48
C ARG A 113 -12.57 -0.33 1.85
N LYS A 114 -11.81 0.76 2.03
CA LYS A 114 -12.14 2.11 1.57
C LYS A 114 -11.40 2.51 0.30
N ILE A 115 -10.41 1.71 -0.13
CA ILE A 115 -9.58 2.00 -1.29
C ILE A 115 -9.59 0.82 -2.26
N LYS A 116 -9.55 1.11 -3.55
CA LYS A 116 -9.43 0.10 -4.61
C LYS A 116 -8.55 0.60 -5.74
N LYS A 117 -7.62 -0.25 -6.20
CA LYS A 117 -6.85 -0.01 -7.41
C LYS A 117 -7.70 -0.32 -8.65
N ILE A 118 -7.78 0.63 -9.56
CA ILE A 118 -8.49 0.50 -10.83
C ILE A 118 -7.47 0.52 -11.95
N ARG A 119 -7.63 -0.42 -12.87
CA ARG A 119 -6.87 -0.50 -14.11
C ARG A 119 -7.84 -0.42 -15.27
N GLU A 120 -7.76 0.65 -16.04
CA GLU A 120 -8.56 0.86 -17.24
C GLU A 120 -7.69 0.74 -18.48
N VAL A 121 -8.14 -0.03 -19.45
CA VAL A 121 -7.50 -0.10 -20.77
C VAL A 121 -8.25 0.87 -21.67
N ARG A 122 -7.61 1.98 -22.02
CA ARG A 122 -8.16 2.98 -22.92
C ARG A 122 -7.67 2.71 -24.33
N LYS A 123 -8.60 2.45 -25.25
CA LYS A 123 -8.28 2.38 -26.68
C LYS A 123 -8.12 3.81 -27.21
N ARG A 124 -6.90 4.19 -27.51
CA ARG A 124 -6.62 5.50 -28.10
C ARG A 124 -6.98 5.45 -29.59
N ARG A 125 -8.08 6.08 -29.98
CA ARG A 125 -8.34 6.39 -31.39
C ARG A 125 -7.50 7.60 -31.77
N PRO A 126 -6.64 7.54 -32.79
CA PRO A 126 -6.02 8.75 -33.32
C PRO A 126 -7.13 9.66 -33.87
N GLU A 127 -7.20 10.90 -33.40
CA GLU A 127 -8.07 11.91 -34.00
C GLU A 127 -7.64 12.10 -35.46
N GLY A 128 -8.57 11.86 -36.40
CA GLY A 128 -8.43 12.24 -37.82
C GLY A 128 -8.12 11.13 -38.82
N MET A 129 -8.06 9.85 -38.45
CA MET A 129 -7.90 8.76 -39.44
C MET A 129 -9.20 7.98 -39.64
N VAL A 130 -9.89 8.29 -40.76
CA VAL A 130 -10.88 7.43 -41.37
C VAL A 130 -10.12 6.47 -42.31
N SER A 131 -9.70 5.32 -41.84
CA SER A 131 -9.15 4.26 -42.71
C SER A 131 -9.50 2.87 -42.18
N PRO A 132 -10.00 1.96 -43.06
CA PRO A 132 -10.53 0.66 -42.63
C PRO A 132 -9.46 -0.44 -42.49
N THR A 133 -8.22 -0.11 -42.40
CA THR A 133 -7.13 -1.08 -42.26
C THR A 133 -6.62 -1.14 -40.81
N ASN A 134 -6.52 -2.39 -40.30
CA ASN A 134 -6.01 -2.77 -38.99
C ASN A 134 -4.72 -2.03 -38.60
N ILE A 135 -4.85 -0.85 -38.03
CA ILE A 135 -3.75 -0.19 -37.34
C ILE A 135 -3.81 -0.69 -35.89
N ASN A 136 -2.74 -1.31 -35.42
CA ASN A 136 -2.55 -1.66 -34.02
C ASN A 136 -2.66 -0.39 -33.17
N ILE A 137 -3.84 -0.17 -32.59
CA ILE A 137 -4.08 0.89 -31.64
C ILE A 137 -3.38 0.44 -30.36
N ALA A 138 -2.32 1.15 -29.97
CA ALA A 138 -1.68 0.89 -28.69
C ALA A 138 -2.68 1.16 -27.57
N ASP A 139 -3.07 0.11 -26.87
CA ASP A 139 -3.92 0.21 -25.70
C ASP A 139 -3.14 0.92 -24.58
N GLU A 140 -3.63 2.10 -24.17
CA GLU A 140 -3.07 2.84 -23.04
C GLU A 140 -3.70 2.31 -21.75
N THR A 141 -2.88 1.67 -20.91
CA THR A 141 -3.32 1.23 -19.58
C THR A 141 -3.17 2.38 -18.60
N VAL A 142 -4.28 2.85 -18.05
CA VAL A 142 -4.30 3.88 -17.00
C VAL A 142 -4.62 3.21 -15.68
N GLU A 143 -3.74 3.40 -14.68
CA GLU A 143 -3.94 2.92 -13.32
C GLU A 143 -4.21 4.11 -12.39
N TYR A 144 -5.14 3.94 -11.47
CA TYR A 144 -5.43 4.91 -10.43
C TYR A 144 -6.09 4.23 -9.23
N PHE A 145 -6.12 4.91 -8.10
CA PHE A 145 -6.88 4.44 -6.94
C PHE A 145 -8.18 5.21 -6.81
N VAL A 146 -9.20 4.56 -6.26
CA VAL A 146 -10.44 5.21 -5.85
C VAL A 146 -10.59 5.01 -4.35
N TYR A 147 -10.82 6.12 -3.63
CA TYR A 147 -11.08 6.13 -2.20
C TYR A 147 -12.50 6.56 -1.93
N ASN A 148 -13.21 5.81 -1.07
CA ASN A 148 -14.54 6.15 -0.60
C ASN A 148 -14.60 5.97 0.92
N GLU A 149 -14.87 7.03 1.64
CA GLU A 149 -14.90 7.03 3.11
C GLU A 149 -15.97 6.08 3.69
N ARG A 150 -17.09 5.90 2.99
CA ARG A 150 -18.17 4.97 3.37
C ARG A 150 -17.85 3.50 3.07
N GLY A 151 -16.70 3.23 2.46
CA GLY A 151 -16.33 1.93 1.94
C GLY A 151 -16.80 1.69 0.51
N ILE A 152 -16.12 0.78 -0.17
CA ILE A 152 -16.45 0.41 -1.55
C ILE A 152 -17.38 -0.80 -1.49
N GLN A 153 -18.62 -0.64 -1.99
CA GLN A 153 -19.63 -1.69 -2.03
C GLN A 153 -19.93 -2.07 -3.49
N GLY A 154 -19.74 -3.34 -3.81
CA GLY A 154 -20.11 -3.89 -5.11
C GLY A 154 -19.20 -3.50 -6.27
N SER A 155 -19.57 -3.96 -7.46
CA SER A 155 -18.87 -3.67 -8.73
C SER A 155 -19.57 -2.56 -9.58
N ALA A 156 -20.72 -2.07 -9.15
CA ALA A 156 -21.41 -0.97 -9.82
C ALA A 156 -20.70 0.35 -9.54
N ALA A 157 -20.57 1.19 -10.55
CA ALA A 157 -19.91 2.50 -10.60
C ALA A 157 -19.22 2.91 -9.30
N ILE A 158 -17.91 2.68 -9.21
CA ILE A 158 -17.13 2.96 -8.01
C ILE A 158 -17.16 4.46 -7.76
N GLN A 159 -18.03 4.88 -6.86
CA GLN A 159 -18.10 6.27 -6.41
C GLN A 159 -16.98 6.54 -5.40
N GLY A 160 -16.25 7.62 -5.62
CA GLY A 160 -15.17 8.01 -4.72
C GLY A 160 -14.22 9.03 -5.33
N ILE A 161 -13.22 9.39 -4.56
CA ILE A 161 -12.18 10.32 -4.98
C ILE A 161 -11.12 9.53 -5.73
N LYS A 162 -10.81 9.96 -6.96
CA LYS A 162 -9.69 9.39 -7.73
C LYS A 162 -8.37 9.92 -7.19
N ILE A 163 -7.45 9.02 -6.95
CA ILE A 163 -6.13 9.30 -6.39
C ILE A 163 -5.08 8.79 -7.37
N ALA A 164 -4.07 9.60 -7.62
CA ALA A 164 -2.94 9.23 -8.48
C ALA A 164 -2.14 8.06 -7.88
N PRO A 165 -1.65 7.11 -8.69
CA PRO A 165 -1.00 5.90 -8.17
C PRO A 165 0.31 6.19 -7.43
N ASP A 166 1.01 7.26 -7.79
CA ASP A 166 2.25 7.69 -7.17
C ASP A 166 2.09 8.22 -5.73
N THR A 167 0.86 8.61 -5.34
CA THR A 167 0.55 9.09 -3.98
C THR A 167 0.24 7.97 -3.00
N ILE A 168 0.10 6.74 -3.46
CA ILE A 168 -0.20 5.57 -2.63
C ILE A 168 1.00 4.62 -2.60
N ALA A 169 1.39 4.23 -1.38
CA ALA A 169 2.27 3.09 -1.14
C ALA A 169 1.41 1.91 -0.69
N TYR A 170 1.66 0.72 -1.22
CA TYR A 170 0.88 -0.47 -0.87
C TYR A 170 1.73 -1.75 -0.96
N CYS A 171 1.30 -2.75 -0.22
CA CYS A 171 1.85 -4.10 -0.23
C CYS A 171 0.70 -5.11 -0.20
#